data_73a672225d3787c16865f57146bcdb63
#
_entry.id   73a672225d3787c16865f57146bcdb63
#
_cell.length_a   1.000
_cell.length_b   1.000
_cell.length_c   1.000
_cell.angle_alpha   90.00
_cell.angle_beta   90.00
_cell.angle_gamma   90.00
#
_symmetry.space_group_name_H-M   'P 1'
#
loop_
_entity.id
_entity.type
_entity.pdbx_description
1 polymer ?
#
loop_
_entity_poly.entity_id
_entity_poly.type
_entity_poly.pdbx_seq_one_letter_code
_entity_poly.pdbx_strand_id
1 'polypeptide(L)'
;MVTITSLAKDERSARVALAATLEPDDAVTGRLIAAVGAVETMRLAAGTGAFPKKVDSVDAGLWRNKVSPRLDARTVTQALSETDRLGLHILIPGDRDWPTALNDLGERAPTVLWVRGTVSFLSATLSDRVTITGARAATSYGEHITGELASDLTHAGRIIVAGGAYGIDAAAHRAALAPGGQTLAVMVGGLDRLYPSGNRELLE
;
A
#
# COMPACT_ATOMS: atom_id res chain seq x y z
N MET A 1 30.60 -2.47 0.26
CA MET A 1 29.43 -2.44 1.19
C MET A 1 28.32 -1.71 0.47
N VAL A 2 27.14 -2.33 0.33
CA VAL A 2 25.97 -1.69 -0.31
C VAL A 2 25.45 -0.64 0.66
N THR A 3 25.38 0.62 0.21
CA THR A 3 24.80 1.72 1.00
C THR A 3 23.32 1.87 0.64
N ILE A 4 22.52 2.40 1.54
CA ILE A 4 21.09 2.61 1.27
C ILE A 4 20.88 3.58 0.10
N THR A 5 21.71 4.59 -0.03
CA THR A 5 21.70 5.55 -1.15
C THR A 5 22.06 4.90 -2.47
N SER A 6 22.88 3.83 -2.47
CA SER A 6 23.18 3.07 -3.70
C SER A 6 22.03 2.17 -4.15
N LEU A 7 21.07 1.87 -3.27
CA LEU A 7 19.84 1.14 -3.58
C LEU A 7 18.74 2.07 -4.12
N ALA A 8 18.77 3.35 -3.78
CA ALA A 8 17.79 4.37 -4.17
C ALA A 8 18.26 5.14 -5.43
N LYS A 9 18.47 4.43 -6.55
CA LYS A 9 19.04 5.00 -7.77
C LYS A 9 18.06 5.82 -8.60
N ASP A 10 16.81 5.47 -8.53
CA ASP A 10 15.71 6.06 -9.28
C ASP A 10 14.49 6.27 -8.36
N GLU A 11 13.47 6.94 -8.88
CA GLU A 11 12.26 7.29 -8.12
C GLU A 11 11.57 6.05 -7.51
N ARG A 12 11.48 4.95 -8.25
CA ARG A 12 10.83 3.72 -7.80
C ARG A 12 11.61 3.05 -6.68
N SER A 13 12.89 2.82 -6.87
CA SER A 13 13.76 2.21 -5.86
C SER A 13 13.89 3.07 -4.60
N ALA A 14 13.91 4.40 -4.75
CA ALA A 14 13.93 5.31 -3.62
C ALA A 14 12.61 5.27 -2.82
N ARG A 15 11.45 5.21 -3.49
CA ARG A 15 10.15 5.06 -2.82
C ARG A 15 10.03 3.73 -2.08
N VAL A 16 10.50 2.65 -2.68
CA VAL A 16 10.57 1.34 -2.01
C VAL A 16 11.45 1.41 -0.76
N ALA A 17 12.62 2.03 -0.86
CA ALA A 17 13.54 2.18 0.26
C ALA A 17 12.93 3.02 1.40
N LEU A 18 12.26 4.13 1.06
CA LEU A 18 11.52 4.94 2.04
C LEU A 18 10.40 4.14 2.70
N ALA A 19 9.55 3.47 1.93
CA ALA A 19 8.43 2.71 2.46
C ALA A 19 8.86 1.50 3.32
N ALA A 20 9.98 0.85 2.99
CA ALA A 20 10.52 -0.25 3.79
C ALA A 20 11.12 0.19 5.14
N THR A 21 11.41 1.49 5.30
CA THR A 21 12.09 2.03 6.47
C THR A 21 11.23 2.98 7.30
N LEU A 22 10.17 3.51 6.72
CA LEU A 22 9.29 4.51 7.34
C LEU A 22 7.95 3.92 7.75
N GLU A 23 7.32 4.60 8.69
CA GLU A 23 5.92 4.36 9.00
C GLU A 23 5.03 4.90 7.86
N PRO A 24 3.91 4.26 7.55
CA PRO A 24 2.92 4.81 6.64
C PRO A 24 2.33 6.13 7.20
N ASP A 25 1.68 6.91 6.33
CA ASP A 25 0.99 8.14 6.73
C ASP A 25 1.93 9.25 7.26
N ASP A 26 3.20 9.26 6.85
CA ASP A 26 4.16 10.31 7.25
C ASP A 26 4.08 11.51 6.30
N ALA A 27 3.37 12.56 6.74
CA ALA A 27 3.14 13.77 5.96
C ALA A 27 4.44 14.52 5.62
N VAL A 28 5.47 14.47 6.49
CA VAL A 28 6.75 15.14 6.22
C VAL A 28 7.48 14.45 5.06
N THR A 29 7.45 13.11 5.05
CA THR A 29 7.98 12.32 3.91
C THR A 29 7.26 12.70 2.62
N GLY A 30 5.92 12.77 2.64
CA GLY A 30 5.13 13.15 1.46
C GLY A 30 5.47 14.56 0.96
N ARG A 31 5.59 15.54 1.87
CA ARG A 31 6.01 16.91 1.52
C ARG A 31 7.41 16.96 0.91
N LEU A 32 8.35 16.20 1.45
CA LEU A 32 9.72 16.14 0.92
C LEU A 32 9.72 15.50 -0.47
N ILE A 33 9.03 14.37 -0.65
CA ILE A 33 8.92 13.73 -1.97
C ILE A 33 8.29 14.68 -3.00
N ALA A 34 7.23 15.39 -2.62
CA ALA A 34 6.59 16.37 -3.51
C ALA A 34 7.50 17.56 -3.84
N ALA A 35 8.39 17.96 -2.93
CA ALA A 35 9.28 19.09 -3.11
C ALA A 35 10.54 18.77 -3.92
N VAL A 36 11.14 17.58 -3.71
CA VAL A 36 12.48 17.26 -4.26
C VAL A 36 12.59 15.85 -4.87
N GLY A 37 11.52 15.07 -4.90
CA GLY A 37 11.52 13.67 -5.36
C GLY A 37 12.02 12.68 -4.31
N ALA A 38 11.78 11.38 -4.54
CA ALA A 38 12.10 10.35 -3.54
C ALA A 38 13.61 10.11 -3.42
N VAL A 39 14.36 10.22 -4.51
CA VAL A 39 15.82 10.03 -4.50
C VAL A 39 16.49 11.06 -3.59
N GLU A 40 16.13 12.34 -3.73
CA GLU A 40 16.69 13.39 -2.88
C GLU A 40 16.18 13.29 -1.45
N THR A 41 14.91 12.94 -1.26
CA THR A 41 14.34 12.68 0.08
C THR A 41 15.13 11.57 0.81
N MET A 42 15.53 10.52 0.11
CA MET A 42 16.39 9.46 0.68
C MET A 42 17.77 9.99 1.06
N ARG A 43 18.38 10.88 0.27
CA ARG A 43 19.65 11.53 0.62
C ARG A 43 19.52 12.40 1.87
N LEU A 44 18.43 13.17 1.96
CA LEU A 44 18.12 13.98 3.14
C LEU A 44 17.94 13.11 4.39
N ALA A 45 17.28 11.96 4.25
CA ALA A 45 17.12 10.98 5.32
C ALA A 45 18.48 10.42 5.78
N ALA A 46 19.40 10.16 4.84
CA ALA A 46 20.75 9.68 5.13
C ALA A 46 21.69 10.77 5.71
N GLY A 47 21.18 11.97 5.94
CA GLY A 47 21.95 13.03 6.58
C GLY A 47 22.71 13.96 5.63
N THR A 48 22.53 13.82 4.31
CA THR A 48 23.21 14.66 3.31
C THR A 48 22.28 15.74 2.74
N GLY A 49 22.77 16.96 2.61
CA GLY A 49 22.07 18.07 1.98
C GLY A 49 21.21 18.92 2.92
N ALA A 50 20.80 20.09 2.40
CA ALA A 50 19.93 21.04 3.07
C ALA A 50 18.47 20.77 2.70
N PHE A 51 17.57 21.00 3.65
CA PHE A 51 16.14 20.86 3.40
C PHE A 51 15.60 21.91 2.43
N PRO A 52 14.61 21.56 1.58
CA PRO A 52 13.99 22.50 0.69
C PRO A 52 13.20 23.57 1.48
N LYS A 53 13.24 24.83 1.04
CA LYS A 53 12.58 25.96 1.71
C LYS A 53 11.05 25.81 1.87
N LYS A 54 10.44 24.91 1.08
CA LYS A 54 9.00 24.62 1.13
C LYS A 54 8.58 23.72 2.30
N VAL A 55 9.53 23.12 3.01
CA VAL A 55 9.28 22.24 4.15
C VAL A 55 9.85 22.93 5.38
N ASP A 56 9.07 22.98 6.46
CA ASP A 56 9.52 23.57 7.71
C ASP A 56 10.80 22.90 8.20
N SER A 57 11.80 23.69 8.57
CA SER A 57 13.12 23.18 8.91
C SER A 57 13.15 22.42 10.24
N VAL A 58 12.27 22.77 11.18
CA VAL A 58 12.15 22.09 12.48
C VAL A 58 11.50 20.73 12.26
N ASP A 59 10.37 20.68 11.55
CA ASP A 59 9.69 19.44 11.18
C ASP A 59 10.62 18.49 10.42
N ALA A 60 11.35 19.03 9.42
CA ALA A 60 12.29 18.24 8.63
C ALA A 60 13.48 17.73 9.47
N GLY A 61 13.95 18.53 10.42
CA GLY A 61 15.00 18.12 11.36
C GLY A 61 14.55 16.99 12.29
N LEU A 62 13.35 17.12 12.87
CA LEU A 62 12.73 16.07 13.70
C LEU A 62 12.50 14.80 12.90
N TRP A 63 11.98 14.92 11.67
CA TRP A 63 11.80 13.83 10.74
C TRP A 63 13.13 13.10 10.47
N ARG A 64 14.20 13.83 10.13
CA ARG A 64 15.52 13.23 9.88
C ARG A 64 16.02 12.45 11.11
N ASN A 65 15.89 13.02 12.29
CA ASN A 65 16.31 12.37 13.54
C ASN A 65 15.53 11.07 13.80
N LYS A 66 14.25 11.01 13.42
CA LYS A 66 13.40 9.82 13.52
C LYS A 66 13.78 8.77 12.48
N VAL A 67 14.06 9.20 11.24
CA VAL A 67 14.21 8.33 10.07
C VAL A 67 15.63 7.78 9.92
N SER A 68 16.65 8.64 10.08
CA SER A 68 18.05 8.26 9.85
C SER A 68 18.50 6.99 10.61
N PRO A 69 18.14 6.77 11.88
CA PRO A 69 18.52 5.55 12.60
C PRO A 69 17.83 4.27 12.08
N ARG A 70 16.75 4.42 11.31
CA ARG A 70 15.97 3.29 10.75
C ARG A 70 16.46 2.88 9.37
N LEU A 71 17.33 3.67 8.75
CA LEU A 71 17.85 3.39 7.42
C LEU A 71 18.78 2.18 7.46
N ASP A 72 18.28 1.06 6.97
CA ASP A 72 19.03 -0.19 6.88
C ASP A 72 18.99 -0.75 5.45
N ALA A 73 20.16 -0.84 4.82
CA ALA A 73 20.28 -1.39 3.47
C ALA A 73 19.86 -2.87 3.39
N ARG A 74 19.98 -3.62 4.49
CA ARG A 74 19.57 -5.03 4.54
C ARG A 74 18.04 -5.15 4.45
N THR A 75 17.31 -4.33 5.19
CA THR A 75 15.84 -4.28 5.16
C THR A 75 15.34 -3.97 3.75
N VAL A 76 15.94 -2.97 3.08
CA VAL A 76 15.58 -2.62 1.69
C VAL A 76 15.90 -3.75 0.72
N THR A 77 17.09 -4.34 0.83
CA THR A 77 17.49 -5.47 -0.02
C THR A 77 16.57 -6.66 0.18
N GLN A 78 16.19 -6.96 1.41
CA GLN A 78 15.23 -8.03 1.71
C GLN A 78 13.85 -7.74 1.12
N ALA A 79 13.32 -6.52 1.26
CA ALA A 79 12.04 -6.14 0.69
C ALA A 79 12.03 -6.30 -0.85
N LEU A 80 13.11 -5.89 -1.54
CA LEU A 80 13.25 -6.07 -2.98
C LEU A 80 13.33 -7.56 -3.35
N SER A 81 14.14 -8.35 -2.65
CA SER A 81 14.28 -9.79 -2.88
C SER A 81 12.96 -10.55 -2.68
N GLU A 82 12.20 -10.21 -1.63
CA GLU A 82 10.87 -10.82 -1.40
C GLU A 82 9.86 -10.38 -2.46
N THR A 83 9.93 -9.12 -2.91
CA THR A 83 9.11 -8.63 -4.03
C THR A 83 9.32 -9.49 -5.28
N ASP A 84 10.58 -9.71 -5.65
CA ASP A 84 10.93 -10.53 -6.81
C ASP A 84 10.54 -12.00 -6.61
N ARG A 85 10.85 -12.57 -5.44
CA ARG A 85 10.52 -13.97 -5.10
C ARG A 85 9.03 -14.26 -5.16
N LEU A 86 8.20 -13.30 -4.76
CA LEU A 86 6.74 -13.44 -4.72
C LEU A 86 6.06 -12.97 -6.01
N GLY A 87 6.83 -12.46 -6.98
CA GLY A 87 6.28 -11.91 -8.23
C GLY A 87 5.35 -10.72 -8.01
N LEU A 88 5.64 -9.88 -7.01
CA LEU A 88 4.81 -8.72 -6.72
C LEU A 88 5.10 -7.58 -7.69
N HIS A 89 4.04 -6.87 -8.07
CA HIS A 89 4.19 -5.61 -8.79
C HIS A 89 4.40 -4.46 -7.80
N ILE A 90 5.31 -3.55 -8.15
CA ILE A 90 5.51 -2.30 -7.43
C ILE A 90 4.87 -1.18 -8.26
N LEU A 91 3.89 -0.49 -7.67
CA LEU A 91 3.28 0.70 -8.25
C LEU A 91 3.65 1.95 -7.46
N ILE A 92 3.96 3.02 -8.19
CA ILE A 92 4.23 4.35 -7.63
C ILE A 92 3.28 5.38 -8.26
N PRO A 93 3.06 6.53 -7.61
CA PRO A 93 2.30 7.64 -8.22
C PRO A 93 2.83 7.99 -9.61
N GLY A 94 1.93 8.04 -10.60
CA GLY A 94 2.25 8.27 -12.00
C GLY A 94 2.32 7.01 -12.87
N ASP A 95 2.34 5.82 -12.29
CA ASP A 95 2.19 4.59 -13.06
C ASP A 95 0.76 4.50 -13.66
N ARG A 96 0.62 3.84 -14.81
CA ARG A 96 -0.67 3.66 -15.49
C ARG A 96 -1.75 3.06 -14.59
N ASP A 97 -1.37 2.05 -13.81
CA ASP A 97 -2.31 1.30 -12.96
C ASP A 97 -2.35 1.82 -11.51
N TRP A 98 -1.71 2.97 -11.24
CA TRP A 98 -1.81 3.62 -9.94
C TRP A 98 -3.25 4.07 -9.65
N PRO A 99 -3.85 3.68 -8.52
CA PRO A 99 -5.20 4.11 -8.16
C PRO A 99 -5.21 5.60 -7.79
N THR A 100 -5.59 6.44 -8.74
CA THR A 100 -5.52 7.91 -8.63
C THR A 100 -6.31 8.49 -7.47
N ALA A 101 -7.32 7.77 -6.96
CA ALA A 101 -8.06 8.15 -5.76
C ALA A 101 -7.16 8.27 -4.51
N LEU A 102 -6.03 7.59 -4.47
CA LEU A 102 -5.07 7.73 -3.37
C LEU A 102 -4.41 9.11 -3.35
N ASN A 103 -4.43 9.84 -4.47
CA ASN A 103 -3.88 11.20 -4.52
C ASN A 103 -4.69 12.18 -3.67
N ASP A 104 -5.96 11.88 -3.37
CA ASP A 104 -6.82 12.69 -2.49
C ASP A 104 -6.30 12.72 -1.04
N LEU A 105 -5.45 11.77 -0.67
CA LEU A 105 -4.75 11.75 0.62
C LEU A 105 -3.61 12.80 0.69
N GLY A 106 -3.26 13.44 -0.44
CA GLY A 106 -2.24 14.46 -0.51
C GLY A 106 -0.88 13.97 -0.02
N GLU A 107 -0.29 14.71 0.91
CA GLU A 107 1.02 14.38 1.51
C GLU A 107 1.04 13.09 2.36
N ARG A 108 -0.13 12.56 2.68
CA ARG A 108 -0.30 11.30 3.43
C ARG A 108 -0.54 10.09 2.51
N ALA A 109 -0.55 10.29 1.20
CA ALA A 109 -0.67 9.21 0.24
C ALA A 109 0.45 8.18 0.38
N PRO A 110 0.17 6.89 0.16
CA PRO A 110 1.22 5.87 0.14
C PRO A 110 2.30 6.23 -0.88
N THR A 111 3.55 6.02 -0.53
CA THR A 111 4.68 6.29 -1.44
C THR A 111 4.82 5.21 -2.50
N VAL A 112 4.36 3.99 -2.19
CA VAL A 112 4.43 2.81 -3.05
C VAL A 112 3.32 1.84 -2.65
N LEU A 113 2.86 1.03 -3.60
CA LEU A 113 2.00 -0.14 -3.37
C LEU A 113 2.71 -1.39 -3.84
N TRP A 114 2.68 -2.45 -3.04
CA TRP A 114 2.98 -3.80 -3.46
C TRP A 114 1.67 -4.50 -3.83
N VAL A 115 1.61 -5.05 -5.02
CA VAL A 115 0.39 -5.65 -5.56
C VAL A 115 0.65 -7.08 -5.98
N ARG A 116 -0.23 -7.98 -5.60
CA ARG A 116 -0.30 -9.37 -6.06
C ARG A 116 -1.53 -9.53 -6.96
N GLY A 117 -1.36 -10.18 -8.09
CA GLY A 117 -2.45 -10.43 -9.02
C GLY A 117 -2.59 -9.34 -10.10
N THR A 118 -3.80 -9.12 -10.58
CA THR A 118 -4.07 -8.29 -11.77
C THR A 118 -4.10 -6.81 -11.43
N VAL A 119 -3.07 -6.07 -11.80
CA VAL A 119 -2.91 -4.63 -11.47
C VAL A 119 -3.93 -3.72 -12.18
N SER A 120 -4.46 -4.11 -13.33
CA SER A 120 -5.42 -3.30 -14.09
C SER A 120 -6.72 -3.00 -13.34
N PHE A 121 -7.08 -3.80 -12.34
CA PHE A 121 -8.24 -3.52 -11.47
C PHE A 121 -8.03 -2.28 -10.59
N LEU A 122 -6.78 -1.88 -10.39
CA LEU A 122 -6.45 -0.72 -9.57
C LEU A 122 -6.67 0.62 -10.30
N SER A 123 -6.74 0.60 -11.62
CA SER A 123 -7.04 1.80 -12.44
C SER A 123 -8.53 2.01 -12.71
N ALA A 124 -9.41 1.10 -12.26
CA ALA A 124 -10.86 1.29 -12.33
C ALA A 124 -11.31 2.56 -11.60
N THR A 125 -12.42 3.15 -12.04
CA THR A 125 -12.93 4.39 -11.42
C THR A 125 -13.43 4.16 -10.00
N LEU A 126 -13.55 5.23 -9.20
CA LEU A 126 -14.12 5.12 -7.84
C LEU A 126 -15.55 4.58 -7.87
N SER A 127 -16.33 4.97 -8.88
CA SER A 127 -17.70 4.50 -9.05
C SER A 127 -17.80 2.98 -9.29
N ASP A 128 -16.75 2.35 -9.78
CA ASP A 128 -16.73 0.92 -10.06
C ASP A 128 -16.41 0.07 -8.83
N ARG A 129 -16.06 0.70 -7.71
CA ARG A 129 -15.63 0.04 -6.48
C ARG A 129 -16.61 0.29 -5.34
N VAL A 130 -16.84 -0.74 -4.55
CA VAL A 130 -17.59 -0.64 -3.31
C VAL A 130 -16.80 -1.27 -2.18
N THR A 131 -16.55 -0.50 -1.14
CA THR A 131 -15.87 -1.00 0.05
C THR A 131 -16.89 -1.58 1.01
N ILE A 132 -16.69 -2.85 1.39
CA ILE A 132 -17.47 -3.55 2.41
C ILE A 132 -16.50 -3.94 3.52
N THR A 133 -16.77 -3.51 4.74
CA THR A 133 -15.99 -3.86 5.93
C THR A 133 -16.86 -3.88 7.16
N GLY A 134 -16.40 -4.53 8.21
CA GLY A 134 -17.15 -4.61 9.46
C GLY A 134 -16.52 -5.49 10.53
N ALA A 135 -17.36 -6.06 11.38
CA ALA A 135 -16.92 -6.84 12.53
C ALA A 135 -16.12 -8.09 12.11
N ARG A 136 -14.99 -8.33 12.80
CA ARG A 136 -14.20 -9.57 12.66
C ARG A 136 -14.95 -10.78 13.23
N ALA A 137 -15.67 -10.58 14.34
CA ALA A 137 -16.58 -11.54 14.92
C ALA A 137 -18.00 -11.23 14.46
N ALA A 138 -18.29 -11.53 13.20
CA ALA A 138 -19.60 -11.28 12.61
C ALA A 138 -20.61 -12.35 13.06
N THR A 139 -21.87 -11.94 13.18
CA THR A 139 -22.99 -12.89 13.36
C THR A 139 -23.33 -13.54 12.03
N SER A 140 -23.97 -14.72 12.07
CA SER A 140 -24.47 -15.39 10.85
C SER A 140 -25.40 -14.48 10.02
N TYR A 141 -26.19 -13.63 10.69
CA TYR A 141 -27.00 -12.61 10.01
C TYR A 141 -26.13 -11.57 9.29
N GLY A 142 -25.10 -11.05 9.96
CA GLY A 142 -24.18 -10.07 9.36
C GLY A 142 -23.43 -10.66 8.15
N GLU A 143 -22.96 -11.90 8.24
CA GLU A 143 -22.32 -12.58 7.11
C GLU A 143 -23.29 -12.84 5.96
N HIS A 144 -24.54 -13.23 6.26
CA HIS A 144 -25.58 -13.45 5.25
C HIS A 144 -25.89 -12.16 4.48
N ILE A 145 -26.21 -11.07 5.17
CA ILE A 145 -26.50 -9.77 4.53
C ILE A 145 -25.30 -9.25 3.73
N THR A 146 -24.09 -9.42 4.26
CA THR A 146 -22.86 -9.07 3.52
C THR A 146 -22.75 -9.88 2.24
N GLY A 147 -23.06 -11.18 2.31
CA GLY A 147 -23.02 -12.08 1.16
C GLY A 147 -24.00 -11.66 0.07
N GLU A 148 -25.26 -11.38 0.42
CA GLU A 148 -26.28 -10.89 -0.52
C GLU A 148 -25.85 -9.57 -1.17
N LEU A 149 -25.45 -8.59 -0.36
CA LEU A 149 -25.03 -7.27 -0.85
C LEU A 149 -23.81 -7.37 -1.79
N ALA A 150 -22.78 -8.11 -1.41
CA ALA A 150 -21.56 -8.26 -2.22
C ALA A 150 -21.86 -9.00 -3.54
N SER A 151 -22.73 -10.02 -3.50
CA SER A 151 -23.18 -10.75 -4.70
C SER A 151 -23.95 -9.84 -5.65
N ASP A 152 -24.90 -9.07 -5.17
CA ASP A 152 -25.71 -8.15 -5.97
C ASP A 152 -24.84 -7.06 -6.62
N LEU A 153 -23.93 -6.48 -5.85
CA LEU A 153 -22.99 -5.49 -6.35
C LEU A 153 -22.06 -6.09 -7.42
N THR A 154 -21.63 -7.32 -7.23
CA THR A 154 -20.80 -8.04 -8.21
C THR A 154 -21.56 -8.29 -9.50
N HIS A 155 -22.83 -8.72 -9.43
CA HIS A 155 -23.70 -8.88 -10.61
C HIS A 155 -23.96 -7.55 -11.32
N ALA A 156 -23.93 -6.43 -10.59
CA ALA A 156 -23.99 -5.09 -11.16
C ALA A 156 -22.62 -4.60 -11.72
N GLY A 157 -21.62 -5.48 -11.81
CA GLY A 157 -20.29 -5.17 -12.36
C GLY A 157 -19.38 -4.35 -11.43
N ARG A 158 -19.66 -4.31 -10.12
CA ARG A 158 -18.83 -3.59 -9.14
C ARG A 158 -17.71 -4.46 -8.63
N ILE A 159 -16.57 -3.83 -8.36
CA ILE A 159 -15.41 -4.45 -7.71
C ILE A 159 -15.57 -4.30 -6.20
N ILE A 160 -15.59 -5.40 -5.48
CA ILE A 160 -15.66 -5.38 -4.02
C ILE A 160 -14.26 -5.11 -3.45
N VAL A 161 -14.18 -4.16 -2.54
CA VAL A 161 -12.95 -3.81 -1.81
C VAL A 161 -13.17 -4.11 -0.33
N ALA A 162 -12.27 -4.87 0.27
CA ALA A 162 -12.31 -5.14 1.70
C ALA A 162 -10.88 -5.32 2.25
N GLY A 163 -10.74 -5.48 3.56
CA GLY A 163 -9.50 -5.96 4.15
C GLY A 163 -9.40 -7.49 4.07
N GLY A 164 -8.37 -8.06 4.70
CA GLY A 164 -8.22 -9.52 4.76
C GLY A 164 -8.79 -10.16 6.03
N ALA A 165 -9.54 -9.44 6.87
CA ALA A 165 -9.95 -9.88 8.19
C ALA A 165 -11.00 -11.02 8.16
N TYR A 166 -11.16 -11.70 9.29
CA TYR A 166 -12.30 -12.60 9.49
C TYR A 166 -13.62 -11.82 9.46
N GLY A 167 -14.75 -12.55 9.41
CA GLY A 167 -16.10 -11.99 9.47
C GLY A 167 -16.48 -11.27 8.18
N ILE A 168 -16.90 -10.02 8.28
CA ILE A 168 -17.49 -9.26 7.16
C ILE A 168 -16.58 -9.16 5.96
N ASP A 169 -15.27 -8.86 6.14
CA ASP A 169 -14.31 -8.75 5.03
C ASP A 169 -14.24 -10.07 4.25
N ALA A 170 -14.07 -11.19 4.95
CA ALA A 170 -13.99 -12.50 4.33
C ALA A 170 -15.32 -12.92 3.67
N ALA A 171 -16.46 -12.59 4.27
CA ALA A 171 -17.79 -12.86 3.68
C ALA A 171 -17.95 -12.07 2.37
N ALA A 172 -17.56 -10.80 2.34
CA ALA A 172 -17.62 -9.95 1.16
C ALA A 172 -16.78 -10.52 0.00
N HIS A 173 -15.53 -10.92 0.28
CA HIS A 173 -14.65 -11.51 -0.72
C HIS A 173 -15.20 -12.82 -1.28
N ARG A 174 -15.66 -13.75 -0.42
CA ARG A 174 -16.23 -15.04 -0.85
C ARG A 174 -17.44 -14.84 -1.74
N ALA A 175 -18.33 -13.92 -1.36
CA ALA A 175 -19.55 -13.65 -2.12
C ALA A 175 -19.26 -12.97 -3.47
N ALA A 176 -18.22 -12.15 -3.56
CA ALA A 176 -17.78 -11.57 -4.82
C ALA A 176 -17.16 -12.62 -5.76
N LEU A 177 -16.37 -13.53 -5.21
CA LEU A 177 -15.69 -14.57 -6.02
C LEU A 177 -16.63 -15.69 -6.50
N ALA A 178 -17.68 -16.02 -5.75
CA ALA A 178 -18.59 -17.11 -6.07
C ALA A 178 -19.22 -16.99 -7.46
N PRO A 179 -19.73 -15.80 -7.91
CA PRO A 179 -20.22 -15.63 -9.28
C PRO A 179 -19.11 -15.31 -10.30
N GLY A 180 -17.83 -15.41 -9.94
CA GLY A 180 -16.70 -15.09 -10.82
C GLY A 180 -16.38 -13.59 -10.90
N GLY A 181 -16.83 -12.81 -9.93
CA GLY A 181 -16.58 -11.37 -9.87
C GLY A 181 -15.17 -10.99 -9.43
N GLN A 182 -14.95 -9.70 -9.33
CA GLN A 182 -13.65 -9.11 -9.01
C GLN A 182 -13.66 -8.55 -7.59
N THR A 183 -12.56 -8.77 -6.88
CA THR A 183 -12.40 -8.23 -5.55
C THR A 183 -10.95 -7.81 -5.28
N LEU A 184 -10.76 -6.81 -4.42
CA LEU A 184 -9.47 -6.27 -4.00
C LEU A 184 -9.34 -6.37 -2.48
N ALA A 185 -8.31 -7.05 -2.02
CA ALA A 185 -7.95 -7.08 -0.60
C ALA A 185 -6.89 -6.00 -0.31
N VAL A 186 -7.21 -5.07 0.58
CA VAL A 186 -6.27 -4.04 1.05
C VAL A 186 -5.65 -4.50 2.36
N MET A 187 -4.38 -4.91 2.30
CA MET A 187 -3.66 -5.50 3.41
C MET A 187 -2.74 -4.49 4.09
N VAL A 188 -2.76 -4.43 5.42
CA VAL A 188 -1.83 -3.62 6.22
C VAL A 188 -0.50 -4.33 6.45
N GLY A 189 -0.49 -5.65 6.41
CA GLY A 189 0.72 -6.47 6.53
C GLY A 189 1.38 -6.70 5.18
N GLY A 190 2.60 -7.23 5.19
CA GLY A 190 3.30 -7.64 3.98
C GLY A 190 2.57 -8.79 3.26
N LEU A 191 2.71 -8.84 1.94
CA LEU A 191 2.15 -9.92 1.11
C LEU A 191 2.99 -11.21 1.15
N ASP A 192 4.13 -11.18 1.81
CA ASP A 192 4.98 -12.34 2.12
C ASP A 192 4.35 -13.26 3.16
N ARG A 193 3.50 -12.71 4.03
CA ARG A 193 2.85 -13.45 5.12
C ARG A 193 1.40 -13.00 5.27
N LEU A 194 0.52 -13.61 4.47
CA LEU A 194 -0.91 -13.29 4.52
C LEU A 194 -1.51 -13.55 5.91
N TYR A 195 -2.21 -12.55 6.43
CA TYR A 195 -2.84 -12.59 7.73
C TYR A 195 -4.29 -12.08 7.66
N PRO A 196 -5.25 -12.74 8.33
CA PRO A 196 -5.10 -13.92 9.19
C PRO A 196 -4.86 -15.21 8.41
N SER A 197 -4.14 -16.17 9.02
CA SER A 197 -3.77 -17.43 8.37
C SER A 197 -4.97 -18.28 7.94
N GLY A 198 -6.10 -18.18 8.62
CA GLY A 198 -7.32 -18.90 8.27
C GLY A 198 -8.02 -18.37 7.02
N ASN A 199 -7.65 -17.17 6.53
CA ASN A 199 -8.13 -16.62 5.26
C ASN A 199 -7.09 -16.74 4.13
N ARG A 200 -6.02 -17.51 4.35
CA ARG A 200 -4.91 -17.60 3.40
C ARG A 200 -5.38 -18.03 2.00
N GLU A 201 -6.14 -19.11 1.90
CA GLU A 201 -6.67 -19.61 0.62
C GLU A 201 -7.57 -18.61 -0.10
N LEU A 202 -8.29 -17.78 0.67
CA LEU A 202 -9.14 -16.71 0.14
C LEU A 202 -8.31 -15.55 -0.42
N LEU A 203 -7.15 -15.30 0.17
CA LEU A 203 -6.27 -14.15 -0.15
C LEU A 203 -5.18 -14.50 -1.17
N GLU A 204 -4.94 -15.77 -1.47
CA GLU A 204 -4.03 -16.29 -2.51
C GLU A 204 -4.65 -16.23 -3.90
#